data_bf88d764f0686cfe2d78c67ca145d329
#
_entry.id   bf88d764f0686cfe2d78c67ca145d329
#
_cell.length_a   1.000
_cell.length_b   1.000
_cell.length_c   1.000
_cell.angle_alpha   90.00
_cell.angle_beta   90.00
_cell.angle_gamma   90.00
#
_symmetry.space_group_name_H-M   'P 1'
#
loop_
_entity.id
_entity.type
_entity.pdbx_description
1 polymer ?
#
loop_
_entity_poly.entity_id
_entity_poly.type
_entity_poly.pdbx_seq_one_letter_code
_entity_poly.pdbx_strand_id
1 'polypeptide(L)'
;MKTLITILMIGLMQIATAQDMTALINKVKAKMDQVNDYTAEGKMKTDVAFIKAPIGRVKVFYKKPNLFKLQKDGGISILPKGGVTVNMRSIITTNDFMALDAGEQVLNAQKLRVVKLLPTAENSDVVLTTMYIDEANLLVKKAVTTTRENGTYEMEMQYGKFASYGLPDKVIFSFNTKDYKLPKGITLEFDDVDQETKNRMKGKKGRVEITYANYEINKGVPAAAFK
;
A
#
# COMPACT_ATOMS: atom_id res chain seq x y z
N MET A 1 63.08 30.79 -15.71
CA MET A 1 61.65 31.06 -16.00
C MET A 1 60.96 29.83 -15.61
N LYS A 2 60.27 29.89 -14.45
CA LYS A 2 59.41 28.79 -13.91
C LYS A 2 58.00 29.17 -14.21
N THR A 3 57.36 28.48 -15.17
CA THR A 3 55.92 28.62 -15.49
C THR A 3 55.12 27.84 -14.50
N LEU A 4 54.40 28.56 -13.66
CA LEU A 4 53.44 28.03 -12.68
C LEU A 4 52.14 27.70 -13.44
N ILE A 5 51.83 26.43 -13.62
CA ILE A 5 50.54 25.97 -14.17
C ILE A 5 49.59 25.84 -13.00
N THR A 6 48.72 26.83 -12.86
CA THR A 6 47.59 26.79 -11.90
C THR A 6 46.47 25.98 -12.53
N ILE A 7 46.29 24.71 -12.10
CA ILE A 7 45.15 23.90 -12.47
C ILE A 7 43.95 24.39 -11.66
N LEU A 8 43.06 25.10 -12.34
CA LEU A 8 41.77 25.50 -11.80
C LEU A 8 40.83 24.27 -11.77
N MET A 9 40.75 23.64 -10.61
CA MET A 9 39.82 22.51 -10.38
C MET A 9 38.41 23.09 -10.24
N ILE A 10 37.68 23.15 -11.35
CA ILE A 10 36.23 23.50 -11.32
C ILE A 10 35.50 22.29 -10.78
N GLY A 11 35.20 22.29 -9.48
CA GLY A 11 34.30 21.34 -8.87
C GLY A 11 32.90 21.55 -9.45
N LEU A 12 32.46 20.63 -10.32
CA LEU A 12 31.05 20.53 -10.68
C LEU A 12 30.25 20.17 -9.42
N MET A 13 29.72 21.18 -8.71
CA MET A 13 28.66 20.98 -7.77
C MET A 13 27.44 20.49 -8.56
N GLN A 14 27.16 19.20 -8.50
CA GLN A 14 25.90 18.67 -8.96
C GLN A 14 24.82 19.16 -7.98
N ILE A 15 24.09 20.18 -8.40
CA ILE A 15 22.87 20.61 -7.72
C ILE A 15 21.88 19.48 -7.91
N ALA A 16 21.71 18.64 -6.89
CA ALA A 16 20.65 17.64 -6.84
C ALA A 16 19.33 18.41 -6.75
N THR A 17 18.72 18.73 -7.89
CA THR A 17 17.37 19.24 -7.96
C THR A 17 16.44 18.09 -7.55
N ALA A 18 15.65 18.29 -6.51
CA ALA A 18 14.59 17.35 -6.17
C ALA A 18 13.66 17.23 -7.38
N GLN A 19 13.72 16.08 -8.05
CA GLN A 19 12.93 15.85 -9.25
C GLN A 19 11.46 15.65 -8.85
N ASP A 20 10.57 16.37 -9.50
CA ASP A 20 9.12 16.16 -9.35
C ASP A 20 8.73 14.82 -9.94
N MET A 21 8.20 13.93 -9.09
CA MET A 21 7.76 12.59 -9.47
C MET A 21 6.28 12.53 -9.86
N THR A 22 5.60 13.66 -9.92
CA THR A 22 4.17 13.73 -10.27
C THR A 22 3.87 13.07 -11.62
N ALA A 23 4.75 13.24 -12.61
CA ALA A 23 4.60 12.61 -13.92
C ALA A 23 4.66 11.07 -13.84
N LEU A 24 5.56 10.50 -13.02
CA LEU A 24 5.63 9.05 -12.80
C LEU A 24 4.37 8.53 -12.10
N ILE A 25 3.94 9.21 -11.03
CA ILE A 25 2.72 8.84 -10.30
C ILE A 25 1.50 8.90 -11.22
N ASN A 26 1.39 9.91 -12.08
CA ASN A 26 0.31 10.02 -13.04
C ASN A 26 0.31 8.87 -14.07
N LYS A 27 1.47 8.40 -14.52
CA LYS A 27 1.57 7.22 -15.39
C LYS A 27 1.11 5.95 -14.66
N VAL A 28 1.52 5.75 -13.40
CA VAL A 28 1.05 4.63 -12.57
C VAL A 28 -0.47 4.70 -12.38
N LYS A 29 -0.99 5.88 -12.06
CA LYS A 29 -2.43 6.13 -11.95
C LYS A 29 -3.17 5.80 -13.24
N ALA A 30 -2.70 6.30 -14.39
CA ALA A 30 -3.31 6.05 -15.70
C ALA A 30 -3.38 4.55 -16.02
N LYS A 31 -2.35 3.78 -15.68
CA LYS A 31 -2.38 2.31 -15.81
C LYS A 31 -3.48 1.69 -14.95
N MET A 32 -3.57 2.07 -13.69
CA MET A 32 -4.63 1.59 -12.80
C MET A 32 -6.02 2.04 -13.26
N ASP A 33 -6.12 3.21 -13.90
CA ASP A 33 -7.37 3.79 -14.37
C ASP A 33 -8.00 3.08 -15.58
N GLN A 34 -7.33 2.12 -16.17
CA GLN A 34 -7.92 1.21 -17.15
C GLN A 34 -9.01 0.29 -16.54
N VAL A 35 -8.98 0.14 -15.20
CA VAL A 35 -9.94 -0.68 -14.46
C VAL A 35 -11.03 0.21 -13.87
N ASN A 36 -12.26 0.11 -14.38
CA ASN A 36 -13.43 0.84 -13.87
C ASN A 36 -14.06 0.11 -12.67
N ASP A 37 -14.11 -1.20 -12.77
CA ASP A 37 -14.61 -2.08 -11.73
C ASP A 37 -13.96 -3.45 -11.83
N TYR A 38 -13.98 -4.18 -10.73
CA TYR A 38 -13.65 -5.62 -10.74
C TYR A 38 -14.33 -6.36 -9.59
N THR A 39 -14.57 -7.64 -9.83
CA THR A 39 -14.78 -8.65 -8.79
C THR A 39 -13.55 -9.55 -8.76
N ALA A 40 -12.99 -9.80 -7.59
CA ALA A 40 -11.87 -10.71 -7.42
C ALA A 40 -12.18 -11.76 -6.36
N GLU A 41 -11.73 -12.98 -6.61
CA GLU A 41 -11.83 -14.08 -5.66
C GLU A 41 -10.43 -14.53 -5.24
N GLY A 42 -10.29 -14.91 -3.98
CA GLY A 42 -9.00 -15.29 -3.45
C GLY A 42 -9.06 -15.95 -2.09
N LYS A 43 -7.89 -16.08 -1.49
CA LYS A 43 -7.71 -16.60 -0.13
C LYS A 43 -7.01 -15.56 0.71
N MET A 44 -7.48 -15.39 1.94
CA MET A 44 -6.87 -14.51 2.94
C MET A 44 -6.28 -15.35 4.07
N LYS A 45 -5.02 -15.14 4.35
CA LYS A 45 -4.32 -15.67 5.51
C LYS A 45 -4.02 -14.52 6.45
N THR A 46 -4.37 -14.69 7.71
CA THR A 46 -4.10 -13.73 8.78
C THR A 46 -3.08 -14.35 9.73
N ASP A 47 -2.00 -13.62 9.94
CA ASP A 47 -0.95 -13.97 10.90
C ASP A 47 -0.79 -12.77 11.84
N VAL A 48 -1.58 -12.78 12.90
CA VAL A 48 -1.54 -11.77 13.96
C VAL A 48 -1.44 -12.55 15.25
N ALA A 49 -0.46 -12.25 16.08
CA ALA A 49 -0.02 -13.07 17.22
C ALA A 49 -1.13 -13.50 18.20
N PHE A 50 -2.25 -12.82 18.15
CA PHE A 50 -3.41 -13.03 19.04
C PHE A 50 -4.70 -13.41 18.30
N ILE A 51 -4.67 -13.53 16.98
CA ILE A 51 -5.85 -13.88 16.18
C ILE A 51 -5.61 -15.20 15.48
N LYS A 52 -6.23 -16.27 15.99
CA LYS A 52 -6.31 -17.55 15.29
C LYS A 52 -7.42 -17.45 14.23
N ALA A 53 -7.15 -16.73 13.14
CA ALA A 53 -8.09 -16.70 12.04
C ALA A 53 -7.69 -17.77 11.01
N PRO A 54 -8.57 -18.73 10.69
CA PRO A 54 -8.29 -19.71 9.66
C PRO A 54 -8.14 -19.03 8.29
N ILE A 55 -7.42 -19.69 7.38
CA ILE A 55 -7.39 -19.27 5.98
C ILE A 55 -8.84 -19.28 5.48
N GLY A 56 -9.32 -18.13 5.02
CA GLY A 56 -10.68 -17.96 4.51
C GLY A 56 -10.69 -17.59 3.03
N ARG A 57 -11.77 -17.95 2.36
CA ARG A 57 -12.05 -17.39 1.04
C ARG A 57 -12.42 -15.93 1.17
N VAL A 58 -12.02 -15.13 0.21
CA VAL A 58 -12.40 -13.72 0.14
C VAL A 58 -12.94 -13.40 -1.25
N LYS A 59 -13.92 -12.52 -1.25
CA LYS A 59 -14.43 -11.89 -2.46
C LYS A 59 -14.25 -10.39 -2.32
N VAL A 60 -13.66 -9.76 -3.32
CA VAL A 60 -13.38 -8.33 -3.33
C VAL A 60 -14.14 -7.69 -4.46
N PHE A 61 -14.80 -6.59 -4.15
CA PHE A 61 -15.53 -5.75 -5.10
C PHE A 61 -14.88 -4.37 -5.12
N TYR A 62 -14.66 -3.88 -6.31
CA TYR A 62 -14.19 -2.53 -6.55
C TYR A 62 -15.01 -1.86 -7.66
N LYS A 63 -15.28 -0.58 -7.50
CA LYS A 63 -15.87 0.28 -8.53
C LYS A 63 -15.39 1.71 -8.33
N LYS A 64 -14.99 2.35 -9.42
CA LYS A 64 -14.62 3.77 -9.41
C LYS A 64 -15.75 4.64 -8.85
N PRO A 65 -15.42 5.78 -8.22
CA PRO A 65 -14.04 6.23 -7.96
C PRO A 65 -13.39 5.51 -6.78
N ASN A 66 -14.11 5.15 -5.70
CA ASN A 66 -13.55 4.70 -4.44
C ASN A 66 -14.38 3.63 -3.72
N LEU A 67 -15.31 2.98 -4.40
CA LEU A 67 -16.11 1.91 -3.79
C LEU A 67 -15.26 0.64 -3.71
N PHE A 68 -15.05 0.16 -2.49
CA PHE A 68 -14.30 -1.06 -2.22
C PHE A 68 -14.97 -1.84 -1.10
N LYS A 69 -15.14 -3.14 -1.28
CA LYS A 69 -15.64 -4.04 -0.24
C LYS A 69 -14.91 -5.37 -0.31
N LEU A 70 -14.42 -5.81 0.81
CA LEU A 70 -13.89 -7.15 1.00
C LEU A 70 -14.88 -7.95 1.84
N GLN A 71 -15.33 -9.07 1.32
CA GLN A 71 -16.16 -10.06 2.02
C GLN A 71 -15.31 -11.30 2.28
N LYS A 72 -15.35 -11.81 3.51
CA LYS A 72 -14.70 -13.05 3.91
C LYS A 72 -15.73 -14.07 4.27
N ASP A 73 -15.59 -15.30 3.81
CA ASP A 73 -16.42 -16.42 4.21
C ASP A 73 -16.04 -16.82 5.65
N GLY A 74 -16.94 -16.53 6.59
CA GLY A 74 -16.76 -16.83 8.01
C GLY A 74 -15.66 -16.00 8.71
N GLY A 75 -15.95 -15.51 9.91
CA GLY A 75 -15.00 -14.82 10.77
C GLY A 75 -14.89 -13.30 10.56
N ILE A 76 -14.10 -12.68 11.43
CA ILE A 76 -13.96 -11.24 11.56
C ILE A 76 -12.95 -10.74 10.51
N SER A 77 -13.29 -9.66 9.80
CA SER A 77 -12.31 -8.92 8.99
C SER A 77 -11.49 -8.00 9.89
N ILE A 78 -10.17 -8.19 9.92
CA ILE A 78 -9.24 -7.32 10.65
C ILE A 78 -8.79 -6.12 9.79
N LEU A 79 -9.26 -6.04 8.57
CA LEU A 79 -9.01 -4.87 7.76
C LEU A 79 -9.88 -3.72 8.29
N PRO A 80 -9.35 -2.50 8.42
CA PRO A 80 -10.06 -1.35 8.92
C PRO A 80 -11.37 -1.11 8.18
N LYS A 81 -12.46 -0.77 8.90
CA LYS A 81 -13.68 -0.23 8.29
C LYS A 81 -13.32 1.08 7.60
N GLY A 82 -13.66 1.20 6.33
CA GLY A 82 -13.22 2.31 5.48
C GLY A 82 -12.02 1.94 4.62
N GLY A 83 -11.63 0.61 4.72
CA GLY A 83 -10.54 0.10 3.95
C GLY A 83 -9.38 1.08 4.04
N VAL A 84 -8.58 1.04 5.12
CA VAL A 84 -7.16 1.34 4.90
C VAL A 84 -6.84 0.37 3.81
N THR A 85 -7.04 0.91 2.78
CA THR A 85 -7.51 0.26 1.61
C THR A 85 -6.33 -0.54 1.21
N VAL A 86 -6.48 -1.81 1.23
CA VAL A 86 -5.81 -2.67 0.28
C VAL A 86 -5.99 -2.11 -1.15
N ASN A 87 -6.58 -0.94 -1.27
CA ASN A 87 -6.77 -0.16 -2.46
C ASN A 87 -5.67 0.91 -2.56
N MET A 88 -4.50 0.50 -3.07
CA MET A 88 -3.41 1.42 -3.43
C MET A 88 -3.92 2.62 -4.23
N ARG A 89 -5.01 2.46 -4.95
CA ARG A 89 -5.66 3.50 -5.74
C ARG A 89 -6.10 4.68 -4.88
N SER A 90 -6.63 4.47 -3.68
CA SER A 90 -7.08 5.57 -2.82
C SER A 90 -5.94 6.53 -2.44
N ILE A 91 -4.72 6.01 -2.37
CA ILE A 91 -3.53 6.82 -2.05
C ILE A 91 -3.13 7.69 -3.24
N ILE A 92 -3.35 7.21 -4.47
CA ILE A 92 -2.92 7.88 -5.71
C ILE A 92 -4.08 8.64 -6.37
N THR A 93 -5.33 8.39 -5.96
CA THR A 93 -6.52 8.93 -6.66
C THR A 93 -6.73 10.41 -6.37
N THR A 94 -6.38 10.88 -5.19
CA THR A 94 -6.40 12.30 -4.89
C THR A 94 -5.19 12.94 -5.55
N ASN A 95 -5.40 13.97 -6.38
CA ASN A 95 -4.30 14.77 -6.94
C ASN A 95 -3.69 15.72 -5.91
N ASP A 96 -4.07 15.57 -4.64
CA ASP A 96 -3.74 16.47 -3.55
C ASP A 96 -2.51 15.98 -2.80
N PHE A 97 -1.40 15.78 -3.51
CA PHE A 97 -0.11 15.41 -2.93
C PHE A 97 1.06 16.07 -3.66
N MET A 98 2.14 16.26 -2.93
CA MET A 98 3.45 16.56 -3.48
C MET A 98 4.22 15.25 -3.63
N ALA A 99 4.78 14.99 -4.82
CA ALA A 99 5.55 13.79 -5.13
C ALA A 99 7.04 14.14 -5.20
N LEU A 100 7.84 13.59 -4.29
CA LEU A 100 9.28 13.85 -4.20
C LEU A 100 10.08 12.61 -4.56
N ASP A 101 11.15 12.79 -5.31
CA ASP A 101 12.14 11.74 -5.56
C ASP A 101 12.90 11.43 -4.26
N ALA A 102 12.96 10.17 -3.89
CA ALA A 102 13.76 9.67 -2.78
C ALA A 102 14.83 8.67 -3.26
N GLY A 103 15.20 8.76 -4.55
CA GLY A 103 16.24 7.95 -5.17
C GLY A 103 15.76 6.57 -5.59
N GLU A 104 16.65 5.61 -5.50
CA GLU A 104 16.43 4.23 -5.94
C GLU A 104 16.80 3.25 -4.83
N GLN A 105 16.09 2.14 -4.77
CA GLN A 105 16.39 1.05 -3.85
C GLN A 105 16.24 -0.31 -4.55
N VAL A 106 17.12 -1.24 -4.20
CA VAL A 106 17.02 -2.63 -4.65
C VAL A 106 16.15 -3.41 -3.65
N LEU A 107 15.06 -3.98 -4.13
CA LEU A 107 14.18 -4.85 -3.37
C LEU A 107 13.98 -6.15 -4.15
N ASN A 108 14.24 -7.30 -3.51
CA ASN A 108 14.13 -8.62 -4.15
C ASN A 108 14.90 -8.69 -5.50
N ALA A 109 16.14 -8.20 -5.52
CA ALA A 109 17.01 -8.11 -6.71
C ALA A 109 16.46 -7.24 -7.85
N GLN A 110 15.41 -6.46 -7.63
CA GLN A 110 14.87 -5.51 -8.57
C GLN A 110 15.14 -4.06 -8.11
N LYS A 111 15.65 -3.23 -9.00
CA LYS A 111 15.88 -1.80 -8.80
C LYS A 111 14.54 -1.07 -8.94
N LEU A 112 14.14 -0.32 -7.92
CA LEU A 112 12.87 0.38 -7.85
C LEU A 112 13.11 1.86 -7.57
N ARG A 113 12.32 2.73 -8.20
CA ARG A 113 12.26 4.15 -7.87
C ARG A 113 11.52 4.33 -6.55
N VAL A 114 12.08 5.15 -5.67
CA VAL A 114 11.46 5.49 -4.40
C VAL A 114 10.85 6.89 -4.50
N VAL A 115 9.54 6.97 -4.31
CA VAL A 115 8.79 8.22 -4.35
C VAL A 115 8.10 8.45 -3.01
N LYS A 116 8.26 9.64 -2.43
CA LYS A 116 7.53 10.06 -1.24
C LYS A 116 6.35 10.93 -1.66
N LEU A 117 5.16 10.56 -1.21
CA LEU A 117 3.93 11.32 -1.40
C LEU A 117 3.54 12.00 -0.07
N LEU A 118 3.48 13.31 -0.08
CA LEU A 118 3.02 14.12 1.04
C LEU A 118 1.66 14.72 0.66
N PRO A 119 0.58 14.36 1.35
CA PRO A 119 -0.71 14.98 1.14
C PRO A 119 -0.65 16.48 1.38
N THR A 120 -1.32 17.26 0.52
CA THR A 120 -1.44 18.71 0.66
C THR A 120 -2.74 19.13 1.36
N ALA A 121 -3.71 18.21 1.48
CA ALA A 121 -4.96 18.45 2.19
C ALA A 121 -4.72 18.46 3.71
N GLU A 122 -5.11 19.53 4.40
CA GLU A 122 -4.91 19.74 5.85
C GLU A 122 -5.55 18.63 6.71
N ASN A 123 -6.69 18.10 6.28
CA ASN A 123 -7.44 17.08 7.01
C ASN A 123 -7.11 15.63 6.58
N SER A 124 -5.98 15.43 5.88
CA SER A 124 -5.55 14.08 5.52
C SER A 124 -5.14 13.30 6.77
N ASP A 125 -5.70 12.08 6.93
CA ASP A 125 -5.18 11.12 7.93
C ASP A 125 -3.79 10.61 7.53
N VAL A 126 -3.50 10.51 6.24
CA VAL A 126 -2.16 10.14 5.74
C VAL A 126 -1.20 11.29 5.94
N VAL A 127 -0.07 11.02 6.58
CA VAL A 127 1.04 11.97 6.79
C VAL A 127 2.08 11.84 5.69
N LEU A 128 2.41 10.61 5.33
CA LEU A 128 3.43 10.28 4.34
C LEU A 128 3.16 8.90 3.75
N THR A 129 3.32 8.76 2.44
CA THR A 129 3.43 7.45 1.79
C THR A 129 4.73 7.37 1.02
N THR A 130 5.54 6.34 1.27
CA THR A 130 6.73 6.00 0.49
C THR A 130 6.41 4.84 -0.43
N MET A 131 6.50 5.07 -1.73
CA MET A 131 6.23 4.07 -2.77
C MET A 131 7.52 3.59 -3.43
N TYR A 132 7.59 2.29 -3.68
CA TYR A 132 8.67 1.63 -4.41
C TYR A 132 8.11 1.16 -5.75
N ILE A 133 8.52 1.80 -6.82
CA ILE A 133 7.90 1.70 -8.14
C ILE A 133 8.85 1.03 -9.12
N ASP A 134 8.37 0.00 -9.79
CA ASP A 134 8.94 -0.54 -11.01
C ASP A 134 8.57 0.40 -12.15
N GLU A 135 9.50 1.29 -12.53
CA GLU A 135 9.24 2.31 -13.56
C GLU A 135 8.99 1.70 -14.95
N ALA A 136 9.67 0.60 -15.26
CA ALA A 136 9.53 -0.05 -16.56
C ALA A 136 8.12 -0.61 -16.78
N ASN A 137 7.53 -1.17 -15.71
CA ASN A 137 6.21 -1.78 -15.75
C ASN A 137 5.12 -0.88 -15.16
N LEU A 138 5.45 0.28 -14.61
CA LEU A 138 4.52 1.19 -13.92
C LEU A 138 3.73 0.47 -12.81
N LEU A 139 4.44 -0.28 -11.96
CA LEU A 139 3.85 -1.08 -10.90
C LEU A 139 4.41 -0.67 -9.53
N VAL A 140 3.54 -0.43 -8.57
CA VAL A 140 3.93 -0.22 -7.18
C VAL A 140 4.21 -1.58 -6.54
N LYS A 141 5.46 -1.89 -6.23
CA LYS A 141 5.84 -3.16 -5.60
C LYS A 141 5.68 -3.15 -4.09
N LYS A 142 5.86 -1.96 -3.49
CA LYS A 142 5.73 -1.76 -2.05
C LYS A 142 5.27 -0.34 -1.77
N ALA A 143 4.47 -0.18 -0.72
CA ALA A 143 4.15 1.12 -0.15
C ALA A 143 4.22 1.07 1.38
N VAL A 144 4.81 2.11 1.97
CA VAL A 144 4.84 2.32 3.42
C VAL A 144 4.08 3.60 3.71
N THR A 145 2.99 3.50 4.45
CA THR A 145 2.13 4.64 4.75
C THR A 145 2.09 4.90 6.25
N THR A 146 2.35 6.14 6.63
CA THR A 146 2.20 6.64 7.99
C THR A 146 0.94 7.49 8.08
N THR A 147 0.12 7.20 9.07
CA THR A 147 -1.12 7.92 9.36
C THR A 147 -1.06 8.60 10.72
N ARG A 148 -1.94 9.58 10.95
CA ARG A 148 -2.04 10.30 12.22
C ARG A 148 -2.62 9.43 13.34
N GLU A 149 -3.63 8.62 12.98
CA GLU A 149 -4.42 7.89 13.97
C GLU A 149 -4.00 6.42 14.13
N ASN A 150 -3.59 5.76 13.03
CA ASN A 150 -3.40 4.31 13.00
C ASN A 150 -1.94 3.87 12.87
N GLY A 151 -0.97 4.82 13.01
CA GLY A 151 0.44 4.51 12.91
C GLY A 151 0.90 4.18 11.49
N THR A 152 1.94 3.35 11.37
CA THR A 152 2.57 3.01 10.09
C THR A 152 2.20 1.59 9.68
N TYR A 153 1.80 1.42 8.42
CA TYR A 153 1.59 0.14 7.79
C TYR A 153 2.34 0.03 6.45
N GLU A 154 2.53 -1.19 6.02
CA GLU A 154 3.25 -1.54 4.81
C GLU A 154 2.39 -2.45 3.94
N MET A 155 2.38 -2.20 2.64
CA MET A 155 1.79 -3.09 1.64
C MET A 155 2.87 -3.53 0.67
N GLU A 156 3.01 -4.83 0.46
CA GLU A 156 3.80 -5.41 -0.60
C GLU A 156 2.88 -6.06 -1.64
N MET A 157 3.20 -5.88 -2.91
CA MET A 157 2.41 -6.37 -4.02
C MET A 157 3.26 -7.22 -4.96
N GLN A 158 2.77 -8.41 -5.25
CA GLN A 158 3.35 -9.30 -6.23
C GLN A 158 2.42 -9.37 -7.44
N TYR A 159 2.99 -9.24 -8.61
CA TYR A 159 2.25 -9.17 -9.87
C TYR A 159 2.63 -10.34 -10.78
N GLY A 160 1.66 -10.82 -11.53
CA GLY A 160 1.79 -11.86 -12.54
C GLY A 160 0.75 -11.67 -13.61
N LYS A 161 -0.28 -12.50 -13.64
CA LYS A 161 -1.27 -12.60 -14.71
C LYS A 161 -2.00 -11.28 -15.04
N PHE A 162 -2.25 -10.44 -14.04
CA PHE A 162 -3.02 -9.21 -14.19
C PHE A 162 -2.17 -7.93 -14.09
N ALA A 163 -0.85 -8.07 -14.24
CA ALA A 163 0.11 -6.96 -14.16
C ALA A 163 -0.16 -5.85 -15.20
N SER A 164 -0.68 -6.19 -16.38
CA SER A 164 -1.06 -5.20 -17.41
C SER A 164 -2.12 -4.23 -16.95
N TYR A 165 -3.00 -4.62 -16.04
CA TYR A 165 -4.03 -3.79 -15.43
C TYR A 165 -3.58 -3.12 -14.12
N GLY A 166 -2.33 -3.33 -13.69
CA GLY A 166 -1.86 -2.86 -12.40
C GLY A 166 -2.53 -3.58 -11.21
N LEU A 167 -3.08 -4.79 -11.43
CA LEU A 167 -3.71 -5.60 -10.40
C LEU A 167 -2.74 -6.68 -9.92
N PRO A 168 -2.51 -6.78 -8.60
CA PRO A 168 -1.59 -7.78 -8.02
C PRO A 168 -2.24 -9.15 -7.89
N ASP A 169 -1.46 -10.21 -8.05
CA ASP A 169 -1.88 -11.58 -7.72
C ASP A 169 -1.83 -11.83 -6.21
N LYS A 170 -0.95 -11.09 -5.51
CA LYS A 170 -0.83 -11.18 -4.06
C LYS A 170 -0.59 -9.81 -3.44
N VAL A 171 -1.27 -9.55 -2.34
CA VAL A 171 -1.06 -8.39 -1.48
C VAL A 171 -0.73 -8.86 -0.07
N ILE A 172 0.32 -8.30 0.50
CA ILE A 172 0.72 -8.52 1.87
C ILE A 172 0.61 -7.19 2.60
N PHE A 173 -0.26 -7.15 3.59
CA PHE A 173 -0.42 -6.01 4.48
C PHE A 173 0.25 -6.32 5.82
N SER A 174 1.18 -5.46 6.24
CA SER A 174 1.91 -5.61 7.50
C SER A 174 1.77 -4.33 8.32
N PHE A 175 1.59 -4.47 9.62
CA PHE A 175 1.44 -3.36 10.54
C PHE A 175 2.04 -3.69 11.90
N ASN A 176 2.41 -2.68 12.67
CA ASN A 176 2.86 -2.85 14.03
C ASN A 176 1.64 -2.95 14.95
N THR A 177 1.46 -4.07 15.62
CA THR A 177 0.31 -4.28 16.52
C THR A 177 0.30 -3.34 17.73
N LYS A 178 1.44 -2.73 18.07
CA LYS A 178 1.54 -1.76 19.17
C LYS A 178 0.92 -0.40 18.79
N ASP A 179 1.10 0.01 17.55
CA ASP A 179 0.74 1.34 17.08
C ASP A 179 -0.56 1.32 16.26
N TYR A 180 -0.97 0.13 15.80
CA TYR A 180 -2.15 -0.04 14.98
C TYR A 180 -3.40 -0.18 15.84
N LYS A 181 -4.28 0.79 15.75
CA LYS A 181 -5.59 0.74 16.40
C LYS A 181 -6.54 -0.09 15.55
N LEU A 182 -7.10 -1.14 16.13
CA LEU A 182 -8.16 -1.90 15.47
C LEU A 182 -9.38 -1.00 15.22
N PRO A 183 -10.06 -1.15 14.08
CA PRO A 183 -11.26 -0.38 13.78
C PRO A 183 -12.33 -0.54 14.86
N LYS A 184 -13.01 0.57 15.19
CA LYS A 184 -14.16 0.53 16.12
C LYS A 184 -15.22 -0.47 15.62
N GLY A 185 -15.64 -1.38 16.49
CA GLY A 185 -16.65 -2.40 16.20
C GLY A 185 -16.08 -3.77 15.81
N ILE A 186 -14.77 -3.97 15.86
CA ILE A 186 -14.19 -5.29 16.03
C ILE A 186 -14.09 -5.50 17.54
N THR A 187 -15.11 -6.05 18.13
CA THR A 187 -15.02 -6.71 19.44
C THR A 187 -14.29 -8.01 19.20
N LEU A 188 -12.99 -7.98 19.39
CA LEU A 188 -12.29 -9.22 19.66
C LEU A 188 -12.76 -9.63 21.06
N GLU A 189 -13.13 -10.87 21.22
CA GLU A 189 -13.41 -11.47 22.54
C GLU A 189 -12.10 -11.55 23.36
N PHE A 190 -11.53 -10.36 23.66
CA PHE A 190 -10.24 -10.22 24.36
C PHE A 190 -10.38 -9.69 25.76
N ASP A 191 -11.59 -9.61 26.27
CA ASP A 191 -11.77 -9.25 27.69
C ASP A 191 -11.13 -10.29 28.62
N ASP A 192 -10.87 -11.51 28.11
CA ASP A 192 -10.26 -12.61 28.86
C ASP A 192 -8.77 -12.86 28.56
N VAL A 193 -8.10 -12.01 27.76
CA VAL A 193 -6.67 -12.19 27.52
C VAL A 193 -5.88 -11.60 28.69
N ASP A 194 -5.14 -12.46 29.39
CA ASP A 194 -4.31 -12.07 30.53
C ASP A 194 -3.24 -11.02 30.15
N GLN A 195 -2.80 -10.26 31.16
CA GLN A 195 -1.85 -9.17 30.99
C GLN A 195 -0.49 -9.64 30.47
N GLU A 196 -0.12 -10.88 30.72
CA GLU A 196 1.11 -11.48 30.23
C GLU A 196 1.06 -11.75 28.75
N THR A 197 -0.07 -12.24 28.23
CA THR A 197 -0.32 -12.41 26.80
C THR A 197 -0.36 -11.05 26.11
N LYS A 198 -1.01 -10.02 26.69
CA LYS A 198 -0.97 -8.63 26.19
C LYS A 198 0.47 -8.11 26.08
N ASN A 199 1.31 -8.43 27.04
CA ASN A 199 2.72 -8.00 27.03
C ASN A 199 3.59 -8.76 26.01
N ARG A 200 3.33 -10.04 25.79
CA ARG A 200 3.98 -10.83 24.72
C ARG A 200 3.63 -10.35 23.32
N MET A 201 2.50 -9.67 23.18
CA MET A 201 1.99 -9.12 21.91
C MET A 201 2.61 -7.77 21.56
N LYS A 202 3.14 -7.03 22.54
CA LYS A 202 3.75 -5.72 22.32
C LYS A 202 4.96 -5.84 21.40
N GLY A 203 4.87 -5.21 20.23
CA GLY A 203 5.96 -5.12 19.27
C GLY A 203 6.03 -6.22 18.20
N LYS A 204 5.08 -7.16 18.15
CA LYS A 204 4.98 -8.11 17.03
C LYS A 204 4.31 -7.46 15.83
N LYS A 205 4.77 -7.78 14.62
CA LYS A 205 4.12 -7.35 13.38
C LYS A 205 2.88 -8.22 13.13
N GLY A 206 1.74 -7.58 12.88
CA GLY A 206 0.57 -8.23 12.30
C GLY A 206 0.76 -8.32 10.79
N ARG A 207 0.33 -9.44 10.18
CA ARG A 207 0.41 -9.66 8.74
C ARG A 207 -0.89 -10.25 8.22
N VAL A 208 -1.40 -9.66 7.15
CA VAL A 208 -2.53 -10.20 6.37
C VAL A 208 -2.06 -10.40 4.94
N GLU A 209 -2.22 -11.58 4.42
CA GLU A 209 -1.88 -11.95 3.05
C GLU A 209 -3.15 -12.30 2.29
N ILE A 210 -3.36 -11.66 1.14
CA ILE A 210 -4.45 -11.99 0.22
C ILE A 210 -3.81 -12.46 -1.09
N THR A 211 -4.15 -13.69 -1.49
CA THR A 211 -3.76 -14.25 -2.79
C THR A 211 -4.99 -14.34 -3.66
N TYR A 212 -5.00 -13.62 -4.77
CA TYR A 212 -6.10 -13.59 -5.72
C TYR A 212 -5.96 -14.74 -6.74
N ALA A 213 -7.04 -15.46 -6.93
CA ALA A 213 -7.11 -16.56 -7.90
C ALA A 213 -7.54 -16.04 -9.28
N ASN A 214 -8.48 -15.10 -9.29
CA ASN A 214 -9.03 -14.51 -10.52
C ASN A 214 -9.55 -13.10 -10.31
N TYR A 215 -9.67 -12.37 -11.43
CA TYR A 215 -10.31 -11.06 -11.53
C TYR A 215 -11.28 -11.06 -12.72
N GLU A 216 -12.50 -10.61 -12.48
CA GLU A 216 -13.46 -10.22 -13.51
C GLU A 216 -13.39 -8.70 -13.64
N ILE A 217 -12.73 -8.21 -14.69
CA ILE A 217 -12.38 -6.79 -14.87
C ILE A 217 -13.37 -6.15 -15.84
N ASN A 218 -13.91 -4.96 -15.47
CA ASN A 218 -14.80 -4.14 -16.29
C ASN A 218 -16.05 -4.89 -16.77
N LYS A 219 -16.62 -5.76 -15.92
CA LYS A 219 -17.85 -6.51 -16.20
C LYS A 219 -19.10 -5.89 -15.57
N GLY A 220 -18.93 -4.81 -14.82
CA GLY A 220 -19.97 -4.13 -14.10
C GLY A 220 -20.24 -4.75 -12.73
N VAL A 221 -19.80 -4.07 -11.66
CA VAL A 221 -20.14 -4.48 -10.29
C VAL A 221 -21.43 -3.78 -9.86
N PRO A 222 -22.48 -4.54 -9.46
CA PRO A 222 -23.74 -3.96 -9.07
C PRO A 222 -23.61 -3.19 -7.74
N ALA A 223 -24.36 -2.09 -7.61
CA ALA A 223 -24.33 -1.26 -6.39
C ALA A 223 -24.72 -2.05 -5.13
N ALA A 224 -25.54 -3.08 -5.26
CA ALA A 224 -25.92 -3.97 -4.15
C ALA A 224 -24.73 -4.71 -3.51
N ALA A 225 -23.63 -4.92 -4.26
CA ALA A 225 -22.44 -5.57 -3.74
C ALA A 225 -21.75 -4.74 -2.65
N PHE A 226 -22.02 -3.44 -2.55
CA PHE A 226 -21.40 -2.51 -1.60
C PHE A 226 -22.27 -2.19 -0.37
N LYS A 227 -23.51 -2.70 -0.34
CA LYS A 227 -24.43 -2.57 0.80
C LYS A 227 -24.10 -3.52 1.95
#